data_0d3ac9204d40749408bbc41af3273948
#
_entry.id   0d3ac9204d40749408bbc41af3273948
#
_cell.length_a   1.000
_cell.length_b   1.000
_cell.length_c   1.000
_cell.angle_alpha   90.00
_cell.angle_beta   90.00
_cell.angle_gamma   90.00
#
_symmetry.space_group_name_H-M   'P 1'
#
loop_
_entity.id
_entity.type
_entity.pdbx_description
1 polymer ?
#
loop_
_entity_poly.entity_id
_entity_poly.type
_entity_poly.pdbx_seq_one_letter_code
_entity_poly.pdbx_strand_id
1 'polypeptide(L)'
;MKEIRYKNIDRLLNPSQIAFIGGADAEVAINEAKRRGFKGSIWPVNPKRDYIAGYKCYKSVLDLPKGPDAVFLAIPASQIIRTVNELNHVNAGGIVCYSAGFKEIGQRGISLEKQLVKSLKDMVLVGPNCYGVINYLENSALWPFAHGGFCPGFGAAIITQSGMLSSDITMNQRSLPLTHMISLGNQASLKNTDFINYLIDKKEVRAFGLHIESIENISDFEVAAKKAIEAQKPIVVLKTGKSKIGATLTKSHTGSIAGSQKIYNSFFKKLGIITVDTPSEMIETLKFICISGIPKGKECAAFTCSGGGATMVADIGEMLNLKFSKIPKKNIKAISSFLPNIATISNPCLLYTSPSPRD
;
A
#
# COMPACT_ATOMS: atom_id res chain seq x y z
N MET A 1 -16.24 2.10 21.16
CA MET A 1 -16.10 2.55 19.75
C MET A 1 -14.75 2.21 19.14
N LYS A 2 -13.59 2.55 19.75
CA LYS A 2 -12.26 2.22 19.16
C LYS A 2 -12.05 0.72 18.98
N GLU A 3 -12.44 -0.10 19.94
CA GLU A 3 -12.27 -1.55 19.92
C GLU A 3 -13.09 -2.23 18.81
N ILE A 4 -14.37 -1.85 18.65
CA ILE A 4 -15.23 -2.38 17.56
C ILE A 4 -14.68 -1.99 16.20
N ARG A 5 -14.22 -0.75 16.03
CA ARG A 5 -13.58 -0.28 14.79
C ARG A 5 -12.34 -1.10 14.46
N TYR A 6 -11.50 -1.36 15.46
CA TYR A 6 -10.27 -2.16 15.30
C TYR A 6 -10.59 -3.61 14.90
N LYS A 7 -11.59 -4.23 15.57
CA LYS A 7 -12.10 -5.55 15.21
C LYS A 7 -12.63 -5.62 13.79
N ASN A 8 -13.33 -4.57 13.33
CA ASN A 8 -13.88 -4.54 11.98
C ASN A 8 -12.81 -4.23 10.91
N ILE A 9 -11.73 -3.54 11.25
CA ILE A 9 -10.53 -3.45 10.37
C ILE A 9 -9.89 -4.83 10.25
N ASP A 10 -9.78 -5.58 11.34
CA ASP A 10 -9.25 -6.94 11.32
C ASP A 10 -10.09 -7.86 10.43
N ARG A 11 -11.42 -7.86 10.59
CA ARG A 11 -12.34 -8.61 9.73
C ARG A 11 -12.19 -8.24 8.25
N LEU A 12 -12.01 -6.95 7.94
CA LEU A 12 -11.83 -6.48 6.56
C LEU A 12 -10.52 -6.98 5.94
N LEU A 13 -9.43 -6.97 6.69
CA LEU A 13 -8.10 -7.32 6.19
C LEU A 13 -7.81 -8.82 6.26
N ASN A 14 -8.40 -9.55 7.23
CA ASN A 14 -8.21 -10.98 7.46
C ASN A 14 -9.55 -11.74 7.36
N PRO A 15 -10.29 -11.61 6.25
CA PRO A 15 -11.63 -12.17 6.16
C PRO A 15 -11.61 -13.69 6.05
N SER A 16 -12.53 -14.34 6.76
CA SER A 16 -12.90 -15.74 6.51
C SER A 16 -14.02 -15.87 5.46
N GLN A 17 -14.82 -14.81 5.28
CA GLN A 17 -15.89 -14.76 4.27
C GLN A 17 -15.89 -13.39 3.60
N ILE A 18 -15.97 -13.39 2.26
CA ILE A 18 -16.08 -12.16 1.47
C ILE A 18 -17.38 -12.22 0.66
N ALA A 19 -18.22 -11.19 0.82
CA ALA A 19 -19.35 -10.95 -0.06
C ALA A 19 -18.92 -10.02 -1.21
N PHE A 20 -19.21 -10.41 -2.45
CA PHE A 20 -18.97 -9.63 -3.65
C PHE A 20 -20.30 -9.18 -4.23
N ILE A 21 -20.60 -7.89 -4.10
CA ILE A 21 -21.88 -7.30 -4.48
C ILE A 21 -21.72 -6.49 -5.75
N GLY A 22 -22.33 -6.96 -6.84
CA GLY A 22 -22.24 -6.27 -8.12
C GLY A 22 -22.38 -7.18 -9.34
N GLY A 23 -21.92 -6.66 -10.48
CA GLY A 23 -21.94 -7.35 -11.78
C GLY A 23 -20.56 -7.76 -12.27
N ALA A 24 -20.13 -7.18 -13.40
CA ALA A 24 -18.85 -7.51 -14.05
C ALA A 24 -17.63 -7.23 -13.17
N ASP A 25 -17.59 -6.06 -12.48
CA ASP A 25 -16.47 -5.72 -11.60
C ASP A 25 -16.36 -6.68 -10.40
N ALA A 26 -17.51 -7.11 -9.85
CA ALA A 26 -17.54 -8.13 -8.80
C ALA A 26 -17.03 -9.48 -9.30
N GLU A 27 -17.35 -9.87 -10.54
CA GLU A 27 -16.85 -11.09 -11.18
C GLU A 27 -15.32 -11.06 -11.36
N VAL A 28 -14.77 -9.93 -11.80
CA VAL A 28 -13.30 -9.74 -11.88
C VAL A 28 -12.68 -9.86 -10.50
N ALA A 29 -13.23 -9.18 -9.49
CA ALA A 29 -12.70 -9.22 -8.13
C ALA A 29 -12.75 -10.63 -7.50
N ILE A 30 -13.79 -11.43 -7.79
CA ILE A 30 -13.85 -12.84 -7.38
C ILE A 30 -12.73 -13.64 -8.05
N ASN A 31 -12.53 -13.47 -9.36
CA ASN A 31 -11.49 -14.19 -10.07
C ASN A 31 -10.09 -13.83 -9.57
N GLU A 32 -9.86 -12.56 -9.22
CA GLU A 32 -8.59 -12.12 -8.64
C GLU A 32 -8.38 -12.66 -7.20
N ALA A 33 -9.43 -12.72 -6.38
CA ALA A 33 -9.37 -13.36 -5.07
C ALA A 33 -9.03 -14.87 -5.17
N LYS A 34 -9.65 -15.57 -6.13
CA LYS A 34 -9.32 -16.98 -6.44
C LYS A 34 -7.88 -17.13 -6.91
N ARG A 35 -7.46 -16.32 -7.88
CA ARG A 35 -6.10 -16.33 -8.43
C ARG A 35 -5.05 -16.05 -7.34
N ARG A 36 -5.37 -15.19 -6.38
CA ARG A 36 -4.52 -14.93 -5.22
C ARG A 36 -4.42 -16.13 -4.26
N GLY A 37 -5.37 -17.04 -4.31
CA GLY A 37 -5.40 -18.24 -3.48
C GLY A 37 -6.21 -18.08 -2.19
N PHE A 38 -7.18 -17.17 -2.18
CA PHE A 38 -8.08 -17.02 -1.04
C PHE A 38 -8.79 -18.34 -0.71
N LYS A 39 -8.75 -18.75 0.55
CA LYS A 39 -9.29 -20.05 1.02
C LYS A 39 -10.63 -19.93 1.76
N GLY A 40 -11.05 -18.71 2.05
CA GLY A 40 -12.33 -18.45 2.71
C GLY A 40 -13.53 -18.60 1.79
N SER A 41 -14.72 -18.36 2.34
CA SER A 41 -15.97 -18.42 1.57
C SER A 41 -16.17 -17.19 0.69
N ILE A 42 -16.55 -17.41 -0.55
CA ILE A 42 -16.87 -16.37 -1.53
C ILE A 42 -18.38 -16.38 -1.77
N TRP A 43 -19.03 -15.25 -1.51
CA TRP A 43 -20.48 -15.09 -1.63
C TRP A 43 -20.85 -13.98 -2.61
N PRO A 44 -21.09 -14.32 -3.89
CA PRO A 44 -21.60 -13.33 -4.83
C PRO A 44 -23.03 -12.93 -4.49
N VAL A 45 -23.34 -11.64 -4.56
CA VAL A 45 -24.69 -11.13 -4.37
C VAL A 45 -25.12 -10.38 -5.62
N ASN A 46 -26.12 -10.90 -6.31
CA ASN A 46 -26.69 -10.26 -7.49
C ASN A 46 -28.15 -10.70 -7.70
N PRO A 47 -29.13 -9.76 -7.75
CA PRO A 47 -30.53 -10.11 -7.88
C PRO A 47 -30.90 -10.71 -9.25
N LYS A 48 -30.08 -10.49 -10.29
CA LYS A 48 -30.40 -10.89 -11.66
C LYS A 48 -29.66 -12.14 -12.14
N ARG A 49 -28.46 -12.41 -11.61
CA ARG A 49 -27.63 -13.54 -12.02
C ARG A 49 -27.77 -14.72 -11.05
N ASP A 50 -27.76 -15.94 -11.56
CA ASP A 50 -27.78 -17.15 -10.72
C ASP A 50 -26.37 -17.59 -10.33
N TYR A 51 -25.39 -17.31 -11.18
CA TYR A 51 -23.98 -17.62 -10.97
C TYR A 51 -23.08 -16.45 -11.36
N ILE A 52 -21.98 -16.26 -10.63
CA ILE A 52 -20.87 -15.36 -10.94
C ILE A 52 -19.56 -16.10 -10.67
N ALA A 53 -18.64 -16.12 -11.62
CA ALA A 53 -17.33 -16.79 -11.52
C ALA A 53 -17.39 -18.26 -11.02
N GLY A 54 -18.50 -18.96 -11.30
CA GLY A 54 -18.74 -20.34 -10.88
C GLY A 54 -19.38 -20.53 -9.51
N TYR A 55 -19.63 -19.44 -8.78
CA TYR A 55 -20.32 -19.48 -7.49
C TYR A 55 -21.81 -19.14 -7.66
N LYS A 56 -22.68 -19.86 -6.91
CA LYS A 56 -24.12 -19.54 -6.83
C LYS A 56 -24.31 -18.17 -6.18
N CYS A 57 -25.13 -17.33 -6.80
CA CYS A 57 -25.42 -16.00 -6.28
C CYS A 57 -26.55 -16.04 -5.23
N TYR A 58 -26.38 -15.25 -4.19
CA TYR A 58 -27.47 -14.84 -3.32
C TYR A 58 -28.23 -13.68 -3.99
N LYS A 59 -29.54 -13.65 -3.87
CA LYS A 59 -30.36 -12.62 -4.51
C LYS A 59 -30.39 -11.31 -3.73
N SER A 60 -30.17 -11.38 -2.43
CA SER A 60 -30.06 -10.26 -1.50
C SER A 60 -28.93 -10.47 -0.50
N VAL A 61 -28.43 -9.39 0.08
CA VAL A 61 -27.53 -9.40 1.24
C VAL A 61 -28.18 -10.13 2.42
N LEU A 62 -29.50 -10.01 2.56
CA LEU A 62 -30.27 -10.63 3.64
C LEU A 62 -30.37 -12.15 3.53
N ASP A 63 -30.05 -12.71 2.36
CA ASP A 63 -30.05 -14.18 2.13
C ASP A 63 -28.70 -14.81 2.49
N LEU A 64 -27.68 -14.01 2.89
CA LEU A 64 -26.37 -14.52 3.26
C LEU A 64 -26.45 -15.39 4.53
N PRO A 65 -25.66 -16.48 4.62
CA PRO A 65 -25.71 -17.41 5.76
C PRO A 65 -25.39 -16.76 7.11
N LYS A 66 -24.56 -15.71 7.08
CA LYS A 66 -24.18 -14.88 8.23
C LYS A 66 -23.56 -13.56 7.74
N GLY A 67 -23.28 -12.63 8.63
CA GLY A 67 -22.61 -11.39 8.29
C GLY A 67 -21.20 -11.63 7.74
N PRO A 68 -20.90 -11.16 6.51
CA PRO A 68 -19.58 -11.29 5.92
C PRO A 68 -18.54 -10.46 6.69
N ASP A 69 -17.30 -10.97 6.76
CA ASP A 69 -16.20 -10.21 7.36
C ASP A 69 -15.83 -9.02 6.49
N ALA A 70 -15.74 -9.25 5.18
CA ALA A 70 -15.44 -8.22 4.20
C ALA A 70 -16.46 -8.21 3.06
N VAL A 71 -16.69 -7.03 2.50
CA VAL A 71 -17.61 -6.83 1.39
C VAL A 71 -16.90 -6.05 0.30
N PHE A 72 -16.86 -6.57 -0.92
CA PHE A 72 -16.52 -5.81 -2.12
C PHE A 72 -17.81 -5.29 -2.75
N LEU A 73 -17.97 -3.96 -2.82
CA LEU A 73 -19.20 -3.30 -3.23
C LEU A 73 -18.99 -2.52 -4.53
N ALA A 74 -19.54 -3.04 -5.63
CA ALA A 74 -19.43 -2.50 -6.98
C ALA A 74 -20.81 -2.37 -7.64
N ILE A 75 -21.63 -1.45 -7.10
CA ILE A 75 -22.98 -1.14 -7.56
C ILE A 75 -23.17 0.37 -7.76
N PRO A 76 -24.16 0.84 -8.51
CA PRO A 76 -24.44 2.27 -8.67
C PRO A 76 -24.55 3.03 -7.35
N ALA A 77 -23.97 4.22 -7.27
CA ALA A 77 -23.92 5.04 -6.05
C ALA A 77 -25.31 5.25 -5.40
N SER A 78 -26.35 5.33 -6.21
CA SER A 78 -27.74 5.48 -5.72
C SER A 78 -28.27 4.31 -4.92
N GLN A 79 -27.67 3.13 -5.03
CA GLN A 79 -28.10 1.92 -4.33
C GLN A 79 -27.26 1.61 -3.08
N ILE A 80 -26.11 2.28 -2.93
CA ILE A 80 -25.11 1.95 -1.90
C ILE A 80 -25.67 2.10 -0.48
N ILE A 81 -26.33 3.23 -0.18
CA ILE A 81 -26.84 3.48 1.18
C ILE A 81 -27.87 2.42 1.61
N ARG A 82 -28.75 2.02 0.70
CA ARG A 82 -29.70 0.94 0.97
C ARG A 82 -28.98 -0.37 1.28
N THR A 83 -28.03 -0.75 0.43
CA THR A 83 -27.24 -1.98 0.61
C THR A 83 -26.41 -1.95 1.90
N VAL A 84 -25.83 -0.80 2.26
CA VAL A 84 -25.11 -0.63 3.53
C VAL A 84 -26.03 -0.81 4.73
N ASN A 85 -27.26 -0.32 4.67
CA ASN A 85 -28.26 -0.56 5.72
C ASN A 85 -28.62 -2.05 5.83
N GLU A 86 -28.77 -2.76 4.73
CA GLU A 86 -28.98 -4.21 4.70
C GLU A 86 -27.77 -4.97 5.30
N LEU A 87 -26.54 -4.55 4.98
CA LEU A 87 -25.29 -5.10 5.56
C LEU A 87 -25.19 -4.91 7.08
N ASN A 88 -25.72 -3.82 7.62
CA ASN A 88 -25.84 -3.64 9.07
C ASN A 88 -26.73 -4.70 9.73
N HIS A 89 -27.83 -5.07 9.10
CA HIS A 89 -28.76 -6.08 9.66
C HIS A 89 -28.11 -7.46 9.78
N VAL A 90 -27.22 -7.80 8.85
CA VAL A 90 -26.48 -9.06 8.88
C VAL A 90 -25.14 -8.96 9.63
N ASN A 91 -24.84 -7.81 10.25
CA ASN A 91 -23.62 -7.59 11.03
C ASN A 91 -22.32 -7.80 10.21
N ALA A 92 -22.25 -7.20 9.02
CA ALA A 92 -21.04 -7.18 8.22
C ALA A 92 -19.89 -6.42 8.93
N GLY A 93 -18.61 -6.79 8.67
CA GLY A 93 -17.46 -6.18 9.31
C GLY A 93 -16.98 -4.91 8.61
N GLY A 94 -16.53 -5.04 7.36
CA GLY A 94 -15.99 -3.92 6.60
C GLY A 94 -16.30 -3.97 5.12
N ILE A 95 -16.26 -2.80 4.49
CA ILE A 95 -16.63 -2.62 3.08
C ILE A 95 -15.45 -2.01 2.31
N VAL A 96 -15.13 -2.57 1.15
CA VAL A 96 -14.40 -1.91 0.07
C VAL A 96 -15.45 -1.38 -0.90
N CYS A 97 -15.61 -0.07 -0.98
CA CYS A 97 -16.53 0.59 -1.90
C CYS A 97 -15.80 1.05 -3.15
N TYR A 98 -15.83 0.22 -4.19
CA TYR A 98 -15.20 0.49 -5.48
C TYR A 98 -15.89 1.63 -6.24
N SER A 99 -17.20 1.76 -6.06
CA SER A 99 -18.02 2.69 -6.83
C SER A 99 -17.64 4.15 -6.63
N ALA A 100 -17.64 4.90 -7.71
CA ALA A 100 -17.51 6.38 -7.76
C ALA A 100 -18.89 7.05 -7.71
N GLY A 101 -18.89 8.39 -7.69
CA GLY A 101 -20.12 9.22 -7.65
C GLY A 101 -20.34 9.88 -6.30
N PHE A 102 -19.26 10.10 -5.53
CA PHE A 102 -19.27 10.71 -4.20
C PHE A 102 -18.57 12.08 -4.22
N LYS A 103 -17.78 12.43 -3.22
CA LYS A 103 -17.22 13.80 -3.09
C LYS A 103 -16.48 14.30 -4.33
N GLU A 104 -15.94 13.43 -5.15
CA GLU A 104 -15.23 13.77 -6.39
C GLU A 104 -16.14 14.39 -7.46
N ILE A 105 -17.46 14.22 -7.38
CA ILE A 105 -18.43 14.86 -8.30
C ILE A 105 -18.99 16.18 -7.74
N GLY A 106 -18.40 16.73 -6.68
CA GLY A 106 -18.78 18.02 -6.10
C GLY A 106 -19.90 17.93 -5.05
N GLN A 107 -20.67 19.02 -4.87
CA GLN A 107 -21.55 19.21 -3.71
C GLN A 107 -22.59 18.10 -3.50
N ARG A 108 -23.19 17.60 -4.58
CA ARG A 108 -24.15 16.48 -4.52
C ARG A 108 -23.48 15.21 -3.99
N GLY A 109 -22.27 14.92 -4.48
CA GLY A 109 -21.51 13.76 -4.05
C GLY A 109 -21.03 13.87 -2.60
N ILE A 110 -20.63 15.05 -2.13
CA ILE A 110 -20.29 15.31 -0.73
C ILE A 110 -21.47 14.99 0.20
N SER A 111 -22.69 15.40 -0.20
CA SER A 111 -23.89 15.09 0.59
C SER A 111 -24.13 13.57 0.66
N LEU A 112 -23.98 12.87 -0.46
CA LEU A 112 -24.15 11.42 -0.53
C LEU A 112 -23.10 10.68 0.30
N GLU A 113 -21.84 11.13 0.25
CA GLU A 113 -20.74 10.55 1.06
C GLU A 113 -21.00 10.72 2.56
N LYS A 114 -21.49 11.87 3.01
CA LYS A 114 -21.88 12.08 4.39
C LYS A 114 -23.01 11.14 4.85
N GLN A 115 -24.00 10.90 3.98
CA GLN A 115 -25.07 9.95 4.25
C GLN A 115 -24.53 8.52 4.33
N LEU A 116 -23.62 8.14 3.41
CA LEU A 116 -22.92 6.84 3.44
C LEU A 116 -22.19 6.63 4.77
N VAL A 117 -21.36 7.59 5.19
CA VAL A 117 -20.62 7.50 6.46
C VAL A 117 -21.56 7.35 7.65
N LYS A 118 -22.67 8.10 7.66
CA LYS A 118 -23.70 7.98 8.74
C LYS A 118 -24.37 6.60 8.74
N SER A 119 -24.55 5.97 7.60
CA SER A 119 -25.20 4.66 7.48
C SER A 119 -24.30 3.49 7.90
N LEU A 120 -22.98 3.67 8.01
CA LEU A 120 -22.03 2.60 8.36
C LEU A 120 -22.22 2.03 9.76
N LYS A 121 -22.68 2.82 10.72
CA LYS A 121 -22.73 2.44 12.15
C LYS A 121 -21.35 1.94 12.63
N ASP A 122 -21.26 0.65 12.99
CA ASP A 122 -20.03 0.01 13.46
C ASP A 122 -19.14 -0.53 12.34
N MET A 123 -19.67 -0.69 11.11
CA MET A 123 -18.88 -1.12 9.96
C MET A 123 -17.80 -0.11 9.60
N VAL A 124 -16.70 -0.60 9.05
CA VAL A 124 -15.65 0.23 8.48
C VAL A 124 -15.72 0.25 6.96
N LEU A 125 -15.20 1.32 6.32
CA LEU A 125 -15.24 1.45 4.87
C LEU A 125 -13.91 1.98 4.33
N VAL A 126 -13.39 1.29 3.32
CA VAL A 126 -12.33 1.74 2.40
C VAL A 126 -13.00 2.34 1.18
N GLY A 127 -12.56 3.52 0.78
CA GLY A 127 -13.16 4.26 -0.32
C GLY A 127 -14.11 5.36 0.17
N PRO A 128 -15.17 5.65 -0.59
CA PRO A 128 -15.50 5.14 -1.93
C PRO A 128 -14.49 5.57 -3.01
N ASN A 129 -14.75 5.20 -4.27
CA ASN A 129 -13.89 5.56 -5.39
C ASN A 129 -12.44 5.07 -5.19
N CYS A 130 -12.28 3.78 -4.89
CA CYS A 130 -10.99 3.16 -4.57
C CYS A 130 -10.84 1.82 -5.31
N TYR A 131 -9.62 1.30 -5.42
CA TYR A 131 -9.40 -0.04 -5.96
C TYR A 131 -9.56 -1.13 -4.90
N GLY A 132 -9.31 -0.82 -3.62
CA GLY A 132 -9.58 -1.72 -2.52
C GLY A 132 -8.36 -2.17 -1.75
N VAL A 133 -8.37 -3.43 -1.30
CA VAL A 133 -7.31 -3.98 -0.44
C VAL A 133 -6.83 -5.34 -0.92
N ILE A 134 -5.52 -5.56 -0.80
CA ILE A 134 -4.87 -6.85 -0.97
C ILE A 134 -4.05 -7.12 0.28
N ASN A 135 -4.30 -8.23 0.94
CA ASN A 135 -3.45 -8.77 1.99
C ASN A 135 -2.68 -9.97 1.44
N TYR A 136 -1.36 -9.78 1.24
CA TYR A 136 -0.48 -10.79 0.67
C TYR A 136 -0.14 -11.90 1.67
N LEU A 137 -0.22 -11.63 2.97
CA LEU A 137 0.05 -12.63 4.03
C LEU A 137 -1.07 -13.66 4.10
N GLU A 138 -2.33 -13.21 4.03
CA GLU A 138 -3.52 -14.07 4.10
C GLU A 138 -4.08 -14.44 2.72
N ASN A 139 -3.40 -14.02 1.65
CA ASN A 139 -3.84 -14.25 0.27
C ASN A 139 -5.27 -13.78 -0.03
N SER A 140 -5.73 -12.71 0.63
CA SER A 140 -7.03 -12.12 0.36
C SER A 140 -6.91 -10.91 -0.57
N ALA A 141 -7.88 -10.77 -1.49
CA ALA A 141 -7.97 -9.62 -2.38
C ALA A 141 -9.43 -9.21 -2.58
N LEU A 142 -9.73 -7.97 -2.25
CA LEU A 142 -10.95 -7.26 -2.62
C LEU A 142 -10.52 -6.21 -3.65
N TRP A 143 -10.26 -6.66 -4.90
CA TRP A 143 -9.54 -5.89 -5.90
C TRP A 143 -10.03 -6.20 -7.32
N PRO A 144 -10.49 -5.21 -8.11
CA PRO A 144 -11.19 -5.44 -9.38
C PRO A 144 -10.29 -5.49 -10.62
N PHE A 145 -8.99 -5.69 -10.46
CA PHE A 145 -8.03 -5.73 -11.58
C PHE A 145 -6.99 -6.83 -11.38
N ALA A 146 -6.30 -7.18 -12.47
CA ALA A 146 -5.10 -7.99 -12.36
C ALA A 146 -4.08 -7.31 -11.44
N HIS A 147 -3.47 -8.08 -10.57
CA HIS A 147 -2.44 -7.60 -9.66
C HIS A 147 -1.31 -8.62 -9.52
N GLY A 148 -0.11 -8.12 -9.32
CA GLY A 148 1.07 -8.90 -8.97
C GLY A 148 1.39 -8.78 -7.49
N GLY A 149 2.67 -8.68 -7.21
CA GLY A 149 3.24 -8.51 -5.86
C GLY A 149 3.97 -9.75 -5.37
N PHE A 150 5.03 -9.51 -4.63
CA PHE A 150 5.90 -10.51 -4.03
C PHE A 150 5.83 -10.40 -2.51
N CYS A 151 5.57 -11.51 -1.82
CA CYS A 151 5.51 -11.57 -0.35
C CYS A 151 6.30 -12.77 0.17
N PRO A 152 7.50 -12.55 0.73
CA PRO A 152 8.29 -13.62 1.37
C PRO A 152 7.92 -13.83 2.85
N GLY A 153 6.71 -13.48 3.26
CA GLY A 153 6.26 -13.52 4.66
C GLY A 153 6.51 -12.23 5.44
N PHE A 154 7.08 -11.20 4.80
CA PHE A 154 7.29 -9.87 5.37
C PHE A 154 7.38 -8.82 4.25
N GLY A 155 7.33 -7.55 4.60
CA GLY A 155 7.50 -6.48 3.62
C GLY A 155 6.92 -5.14 4.03
N ALA A 156 6.68 -4.29 3.04
CA ALA A 156 6.03 -3.00 3.21
C ALA A 156 4.51 -3.12 3.16
N ALA A 157 3.83 -2.32 3.97
CA ALA A 157 2.42 -2.01 3.78
C ALA A 157 2.31 -0.70 2.99
N ILE A 158 1.71 -0.75 1.81
CA ILE A 158 1.53 0.43 0.96
C ILE A 158 0.09 0.91 1.06
N ILE A 159 -0.06 2.21 1.34
CA ILE A 159 -1.34 2.88 1.51
C ILE A 159 -1.36 4.08 0.57
N THR A 160 -2.24 4.09 -0.40
CA THR A 160 -2.29 5.12 -1.45
C THR A 160 -3.68 5.72 -1.59
N GLN A 161 -3.73 7.01 -1.92
CA GLN A 161 -4.97 7.71 -2.27
C GLN A 161 -5.32 7.52 -3.76
N SER A 162 -4.37 7.06 -4.58
CA SER A 162 -4.54 6.83 -6.02
C SER A 162 -4.78 5.36 -6.33
N GLY A 163 -5.87 5.07 -7.05
CA GLY A 163 -6.16 3.73 -7.55
C GLY A 163 -5.12 3.25 -8.58
N MET A 164 -4.84 4.05 -9.60
CA MET A 164 -3.92 3.67 -10.68
C MET A 164 -2.50 3.41 -10.14
N LEU A 165 -1.97 4.33 -9.31
CA LEU A 165 -0.64 4.14 -8.73
C LEU A 165 -0.55 2.86 -7.88
N SER A 166 -1.63 2.49 -7.18
CA SER A 166 -1.66 1.23 -6.43
C SER A 166 -1.55 0.01 -7.35
N SER A 167 -2.25 0.03 -8.48
CA SER A 167 -2.16 -1.03 -9.49
C SER A 167 -0.75 -1.13 -10.06
N ASP A 168 -0.16 -0.02 -10.49
CA ASP A 168 1.19 0.03 -11.05
C ASP A 168 2.24 -0.52 -10.06
N ILE A 169 2.11 -0.18 -8.77
CA ILE A 169 3.01 -0.71 -7.75
C ILE A 169 2.84 -2.22 -7.58
N THR A 170 1.62 -2.77 -7.64
CA THR A 170 1.44 -4.23 -7.54
C THR A 170 2.06 -4.97 -8.71
N MET A 171 2.07 -4.37 -9.90
CA MET A 171 2.56 -4.98 -11.13
C MET A 171 4.07 -4.81 -11.34
N ASN A 172 4.77 -4.10 -10.43
CA ASN A 172 6.22 -3.93 -10.57
C ASN A 172 6.97 -5.27 -10.46
N GLN A 173 8.08 -5.39 -11.22
CA GLN A 173 8.93 -6.58 -11.23
C GLN A 173 10.28 -6.34 -10.53
N ARG A 174 10.31 -5.43 -9.54
CA ARG A 174 11.53 -5.05 -8.81
C ARG A 174 11.71 -5.79 -7.49
N SER A 175 10.94 -6.86 -7.27
CA SER A 175 11.01 -7.69 -6.05
C SER A 175 10.82 -6.90 -4.75
N LEU A 176 9.96 -5.87 -4.75
CA LEU A 176 9.55 -5.20 -3.52
C LEU A 176 8.72 -6.17 -2.66
N PRO A 177 9.15 -6.50 -1.44
CA PRO A 177 8.35 -7.31 -0.54
C PRO A 177 7.11 -6.53 -0.08
N LEU A 178 5.92 -7.08 -0.31
CA LEU A 178 4.64 -6.48 0.05
C LEU A 178 3.89 -7.34 1.05
N THR A 179 3.40 -6.74 2.13
CA THR A 179 2.44 -7.36 3.05
C THR A 179 1.01 -6.94 2.73
N HIS A 180 0.81 -5.65 2.47
CA HIS A 180 -0.50 -5.08 2.16
C HIS A 180 -0.40 -4.04 1.06
N MET A 181 -1.41 -4.02 0.20
CA MET A 181 -1.70 -2.91 -0.71
C MET A 181 -3.10 -2.38 -0.40
N ILE A 182 -3.20 -1.09 -0.08
CA ILE A 182 -4.44 -0.45 0.33
C ILE A 182 -4.65 0.80 -0.51
N SER A 183 -5.67 0.77 -1.35
CA SER A 183 -6.11 1.92 -2.15
C SER A 183 -7.30 2.57 -1.47
N LEU A 184 -7.12 3.77 -0.94
CA LEU A 184 -8.09 4.43 -0.06
C LEU A 184 -9.16 5.25 -0.80
N GLY A 185 -8.88 5.68 -2.03
CA GLY A 185 -9.78 6.58 -2.76
C GLY A 185 -10.15 7.83 -1.96
N ASN A 186 -11.44 8.06 -1.77
CA ASN A 186 -11.94 9.25 -1.06
C ASN A 186 -11.67 9.28 0.45
N GLN A 187 -11.31 8.17 1.08
CA GLN A 187 -11.05 8.08 2.54
C GLN A 187 -12.22 8.55 3.41
N ALA A 188 -13.45 8.22 3.02
CA ALA A 188 -14.63 8.72 3.72
C ALA A 188 -14.74 8.22 5.18
N SER A 189 -14.29 7.00 5.47
CA SER A 189 -14.28 6.42 6.81
C SER A 189 -12.89 6.03 7.27
N LEU A 190 -12.27 5.01 6.68
CA LEU A 190 -10.89 4.62 7.02
C LEU A 190 -9.90 5.53 6.30
N LYS A 191 -8.86 5.94 7.04
CA LYS A 191 -7.77 6.80 6.58
C LYS A 191 -6.44 6.07 6.67
N ASN A 192 -5.39 6.65 6.11
CA ASN A 192 -4.03 6.11 6.21
C ASN A 192 -3.60 5.86 7.66
N THR A 193 -3.98 6.75 8.59
CA THR A 193 -3.66 6.63 10.02
C THR A 193 -4.32 5.44 10.71
N ASP A 194 -5.54 5.05 10.29
CA ASP A 194 -6.20 3.85 10.82
C ASP A 194 -5.39 2.58 10.49
N PHE A 195 -4.91 2.49 9.25
CA PHE A 195 -4.10 1.34 8.80
C PHE A 195 -2.70 1.33 9.40
N ILE A 196 -2.04 2.50 9.53
CA ILE A 196 -0.76 2.58 10.24
C ILE A 196 -0.94 2.06 11.67
N ASN A 197 -1.93 2.57 12.41
CA ASN A 197 -2.18 2.16 13.78
C ASN A 197 -2.56 0.68 13.91
N TYR A 198 -3.29 0.11 12.94
CA TYR A 198 -3.65 -1.31 12.95
C TYR A 198 -2.45 -2.23 12.63
N LEU A 199 -1.61 -1.83 11.66
CA LEU A 199 -0.52 -2.67 11.15
C LEU A 199 0.80 -2.48 11.93
N ILE A 200 0.86 -1.50 12.83
CA ILE A 200 2.10 -1.15 13.52
C ILE A 200 2.63 -2.29 14.39
N ASP A 201 1.73 -3.09 14.98
CA ASP A 201 2.09 -4.21 15.86
C ASP A 201 2.34 -5.52 15.10
N LYS A 202 2.09 -5.56 13.77
CA LYS A 202 2.31 -6.75 12.95
C LYS A 202 3.80 -6.88 12.60
N LYS A 203 4.48 -7.89 13.11
CA LYS A 203 5.93 -8.11 12.91
C LYS A 203 6.34 -8.28 11.44
N GLU A 204 5.42 -8.74 10.60
CA GLU A 204 5.61 -8.95 9.17
C GLU A 204 5.71 -7.62 8.41
N VAL A 205 5.10 -6.54 8.93
CA VAL A 205 5.18 -5.20 8.35
C VAL A 205 6.45 -4.53 8.82
N ARG A 206 7.38 -4.25 7.92
CA ARG A 206 8.70 -3.65 8.21
C ARG A 206 8.78 -2.16 7.92
N ALA A 207 7.94 -1.66 7.03
CA ALA A 207 7.88 -0.25 6.65
C ALA A 207 6.50 0.10 6.10
N PHE A 208 6.17 1.40 6.11
CA PHE A 208 4.98 1.94 5.47
C PHE A 208 5.35 2.78 4.26
N GLY A 209 4.72 2.50 3.11
CA GLY A 209 4.77 3.33 1.93
C GLY A 209 3.48 4.12 1.78
N LEU A 210 3.54 5.44 1.78
CA LEU A 210 2.36 6.29 1.67
C LEU A 210 2.41 7.13 0.40
N HIS A 211 1.39 7.03 -0.45
CA HIS A 211 1.14 8.06 -1.45
C HIS A 211 0.06 9.00 -0.92
N ILE A 212 0.40 10.29 -0.82
CA ILE A 212 -0.41 11.31 -0.17
C ILE A 212 -0.68 12.46 -1.15
N GLU A 213 -1.94 12.75 -1.41
CA GLU A 213 -2.40 13.96 -2.07
C GLU A 213 -2.68 15.07 -1.05
N SER A 214 -3.30 14.71 0.07
CA SER A 214 -3.56 15.61 1.20
C SER A 214 -3.67 14.84 2.52
N ILE A 215 -3.42 15.54 3.63
CA ILE A 215 -3.65 15.05 4.99
C ILE A 215 -4.79 15.87 5.59
N GLU A 216 -5.90 15.22 5.90
CA GLU A 216 -7.08 15.89 6.46
C GLU A 216 -6.89 16.24 7.94
N ASN A 217 -6.32 15.33 8.72
CA ASN A 217 -6.06 15.53 10.15
C ASN A 217 -4.56 15.40 10.44
N ILE A 218 -3.92 16.56 10.59
CA ILE A 218 -2.48 16.67 10.85
C ILE A 218 -2.11 16.06 12.20
N SER A 219 -2.95 16.27 13.24
CA SER A 219 -2.68 15.76 14.59
C SER A 219 -2.69 14.25 14.65
N ASP A 220 -3.72 13.60 14.06
CA ASP A 220 -3.80 12.14 14.02
C ASP A 220 -2.64 11.54 13.22
N PHE A 221 -2.25 12.20 12.12
CA PHE A 221 -1.11 11.77 11.32
C PHE A 221 0.21 11.88 12.09
N GLU A 222 0.42 12.98 12.83
CA GLU A 222 1.61 13.17 13.69
C GLU A 222 1.70 12.05 14.74
N VAL A 223 0.59 11.73 15.40
CA VAL A 223 0.55 10.65 16.41
C VAL A 223 0.87 9.30 15.78
N ALA A 224 0.27 8.96 14.63
CA ALA A 224 0.54 7.70 13.95
C ALA A 224 2.01 7.60 13.48
N ALA A 225 2.56 8.70 12.96
CA ALA A 225 3.95 8.74 12.51
C ALA A 225 4.95 8.56 13.67
N LYS A 226 4.71 9.20 14.81
CA LYS A 226 5.53 9.02 16.02
C LYS A 226 5.54 7.56 16.48
N LYS A 227 4.36 6.92 16.55
CA LYS A 227 4.26 5.50 16.89
C LYS A 227 5.03 4.61 15.90
N ALA A 228 4.99 4.94 14.61
CA ALA A 228 5.72 4.17 13.60
C ALA A 228 7.24 4.26 13.82
N ILE A 229 7.76 5.43 14.18
CA ILE A 229 9.18 5.61 14.54
C ILE A 229 9.55 4.82 15.81
N GLU A 230 8.73 4.92 16.86
CA GLU A 230 8.93 4.19 18.12
C GLU A 230 8.94 2.67 17.89
N ALA A 231 8.08 2.19 16.98
CA ALA A 231 8.05 0.79 16.55
C ALA A 231 9.16 0.40 15.56
N GLN A 232 10.07 1.32 15.22
CA GLN A 232 11.14 1.13 14.23
C GLN A 232 10.62 0.72 12.84
N LYS A 233 9.46 1.24 12.45
CA LYS A 233 8.83 1.01 11.13
C LYS A 233 8.81 2.32 10.34
N PRO A 234 9.86 2.59 9.53
CA PRO A 234 9.95 3.83 8.78
C PRO A 234 8.77 4.07 7.86
N ILE A 235 8.40 5.32 7.72
CA ILE A 235 7.40 5.78 6.76
C ILE A 235 8.12 6.43 5.58
N VAL A 236 7.82 5.96 4.36
CA VAL A 236 8.27 6.54 3.09
C VAL A 236 7.09 7.19 2.42
N VAL A 237 7.17 8.49 2.13
CA VAL A 237 6.07 9.27 1.56
C VAL A 237 6.41 9.73 0.15
N LEU A 238 5.55 9.39 -0.80
CA LEU A 238 5.44 10.02 -2.11
C LEU A 238 4.30 11.06 -2.05
N LYS A 239 4.64 12.35 -1.96
CA LYS A 239 3.66 13.44 -1.94
C LYS A 239 3.44 13.97 -3.36
N THR A 240 2.21 13.98 -3.83
CA THR A 240 1.79 14.60 -5.10
C THR A 240 1.05 15.92 -4.87
N GLY A 241 0.80 16.69 -5.93
CA GLY A 241 0.20 18.03 -5.79
C GLY A 241 1.16 19.08 -5.21
N LYS A 242 2.46 18.95 -5.49
CA LYS A 242 3.52 19.83 -4.97
C LYS A 242 3.58 21.21 -5.66
N SER A 243 3.36 21.24 -6.97
CA SER A 243 3.37 22.48 -7.78
C SER A 243 2.02 23.21 -7.70
N LYS A 244 1.99 24.47 -8.14
CA LYS A 244 0.73 25.23 -8.24
C LYS A 244 -0.31 24.53 -9.14
N ILE A 245 0.14 24.00 -10.29
CA ILE A 245 -0.73 23.24 -11.20
C ILE A 245 -1.19 21.95 -10.54
N GLY A 246 -0.26 21.18 -9.94
CA GLY A 246 -0.58 19.94 -9.23
C GLY A 246 -1.56 20.16 -8.08
N ALA A 247 -1.41 21.24 -7.30
CA ALA A 247 -2.34 21.60 -6.23
C ALA A 247 -3.76 21.88 -6.75
N THR A 248 -3.88 22.54 -7.91
CA THR A 248 -5.19 22.78 -8.55
C THR A 248 -5.82 21.46 -9.00
N LEU A 249 -5.06 20.55 -9.60
CA LEU A 249 -5.53 19.23 -10.00
C LEU A 249 -5.96 18.38 -8.79
N THR A 250 -5.15 18.38 -7.72
CA THR A 250 -5.52 17.69 -6.48
C THR A 250 -6.83 18.21 -5.90
N LYS A 251 -7.02 19.53 -5.87
CA LYS A 251 -8.27 20.15 -5.39
C LYS A 251 -9.48 19.73 -6.21
N SER A 252 -9.36 19.68 -7.53
CA SER A 252 -10.44 19.24 -8.41
C SER A 252 -10.73 17.75 -8.31
N HIS A 253 -9.69 16.92 -8.05
CA HIS A 253 -9.79 15.46 -8.01
C HIS A 253 -10.30 14.94 -6.66
N THR A 254 -9.82 15.49 -5.54
CA THR A 254 -10.12 14.98 -4.19
C THR A 254 -10.98 15.93 -3.34
N GLY A 255 -11.27 17.13 -3.82
CA GLY A 255 -11.95 18.18 -3.04
C GLY A 255 -11.11 18.71 -1.87
N SER A 256 -9.84 18.32 -1.76
CA SER A 256 -8.96 18.65 -0.64
C SER A 256 -8.10 19.88 -0.95
N ILE A 257 -7.82 20.71 0.06
CA ILE A 257 -6.90 21.84 -0.06
C ILE A 257 -5.47 21.31 0.03
N ALA A 258 -4.71 21.42 -1.05
CA ALA A 258 -3.27 21.12 -1.03
C ALA A 258 -2.54 22.21 -0.24
N GLY A 259 -1.87 21.81 0.84
CA GLY A 259 -0.99 22.72 1.60
C GLY A 259 0.29 23.04 0.83
N SER A 260 0.98 24.12 1.25
CA SER A 260 2.28 24.50 0.68
C SER A 260 3.29 23.36 0.79
N GLN A 261 4.03 23.07 -0.29
CA GLN A 261 5.10 22.07 -0.31
C GLN A 261 6.15 22.29 0.80
N LYS A 262 6.50 23.54 1.07
CA LYS A 262 7.44 23.89 2.15
C LYS A 262 6.94 23.44 3.53
N ILE A 263 5.64 23.58 3.79
CA ILE A 263 5.02 23.16 5.06
C ILE A 263 5.07 21.63 5.17
N TYR A 264 4.69 20.91 4.11
CA TYR A 264 4.76 19.44 4.11
C TYR A 264 6.19 18.92 4.29
N ASN A 265 7.18 19.51 3.60
CA ASN A 265 8.58 19.13 3.74
C ASN A 265 9.08 19.33 5.17
N SER A 266 8.77 20.48 5.79
CA SER A 266 9.14 20.77 7.18
C SER A 266 8.46 19.82 8.16
N PHE A 267 7.19 19.52 7.92
CA PHE A 267 6.42 18.61 8.76
C PHE A 267 6.94 17.16 8.66
N PHE A 268 7.17 16.64 7.46
CA PHE A 268 7.73 15.31 7.26
C PHE A 268 9.15 15.19 7.83
N LYS A 269 9.99 16.22 7.63
CA LYS A 269 11.32 16.27 8.22
C LYS A 269 11.30 16.24 9.74
N LYS A 270 10.40 17.02 10.37
CA LYS A 270 10.19 17.01 11.83
C LYS A 270 9.83 15.62 12.35
N LEU A 271 9.05 14.88 11.59
CA LEU A 271 8.58 13.53 11.92
C LEU A 271 9.54 12.41 11.49
N GLY A 272 10.74 12.71 10.98
CA GLY A 272 11.67 11.69 10.50
C GLY A 272 11.13 10.84 9.33
N ILE A 273 10.14 11.34 8.60
CA ILE A 273 9.54 10.67 7.46
C ILE A 273 10.45 10.83 6.25
N ILE A 274 10.70 9.73 5.55
CA ILE A 274 11.47 9.72 4.31
C ILE A 274 10.57 10.19 3.16
N THR A 275 10.98 11.25 2.47
CA THR A 275 10.25 11.76 1.29
C THR A 275 10.95 11.37 0.01
N VAL A 276 10.17 10.95 -0.98
CA VAL A 276 10.63 10.57 -2.31
C VAL A 276 9.82 11.32 -3.38
N ASP A 277 10.38 11.44 -4.58
CA ASP A 277 9.79 12.23 -5.65
C ASP A 277 9.14 11.37 -6.73
N THR A 278 9.50 10.11 -6.82
CA THR A 278 9.01 9.18 -7.84
C THR A 278 8.54 7.84 -7.25
N PRO A 279 7.63 7.12 -7.93
CA PRO A 279 7.26 5.75 -7.54
C PRO A 279 8.46 4.80 -7.52
N SER A 280 9.43 4.99 -8.42
CA SER A 280 10.66 4.19 -8.47
C SER A 280 11.50 4.36 -7.21
N GLU A 281 11.72 5.60 -6.76
CA GLU A 281 12.41 5.88 -5.50
C GLU A 281 11.68 5.27 -4.30
N MET A 282 10.34 5.35 -4.28
CA MET A 282 9.54 4.75 -3.22
C MET A 282 9.73 3.22 -3.16
N ILE A 283 9.68 2.54 -4.32
CA ILE A 283 9.87 1.09 -4.42
C ILE A 283 11.27 0.69 -3.94
N GLU A 284 12.32 1.35 -4.43
CA GLU A 284 13.70 1.00 -4.07
C GLU A 284 14.01 1.32 -2.60
N THR A 285 13.51 2.44 -2.08
CA THR A 285 13.67 2.81 -0.67
C THR A 285 12.99 1.81 0.26
N LEU A 286 11.73 1.46 -0.02
CA LEU A 286 10.99 0.46 0.76
C LEU A 286 11.63 -0.92 0.67
N LYS A 287 12.07 -1.34 -0.52
CA LYS A 287 12.77 -2.61 -0.71
C LYS A 287 14.05 -2.66 0.13
N PHE A 288 14.87 -1.61 0.06
CA PHE A 288 16.09 -1.50 0.85
C PHE A 288 15.79 -1.63 2.35
N ILE A 289 14.82 -0.86 2.88
CA ILE A 289 14.45 -0.90 4.29
C ILE A 289 13.93 -2.29 4.69
N CYS A 290 13.07 -2.90 3.88
CA CYS A 290 12.49 -4.20 4.19
C CYS A 290 13.51 -5.35 4.17
N ILE A 291 14.55 -5.26 3.34
CA ILE A 291 15.57 -6.32 3.21
C ILE A 291 16.74 -6.07 4.16
N SER A 292 17.29 -4.85 4.18
CA SER A 292 18.53 -4.51 4.90
C SER A 292 18.30 -3.89 6.27
N GLY A 293 17.07 -3.45 6.55
CA GLY A 293 16.74 -2.70 7.76
C GLY A 293 17.16 -1.24 7.69
N ILE A 294 17.09 -0.56 8.84
CA ILE A 294 17.46 0.86 8.96
C ILE A 294 18.99 0.96 9.06
N PRO A 295 19.66 1.73 8.18
CA PRO A 295 21.11 1.92 8.25
C PRO A 295 21.55 2.53 9.58
N LYS A 296 22.63 1.99 10.16
CA LYS A 296 23.19 2.49 11.43
C LYS A 296 24.24 3.59 11.23
N GLY A 297 24.63 3.86 9.98
CA GLY A 297 25.68 4.84 9.67
C GLY A 297 25.77 5.13 8.18
N LYS A 298 26.78 5.86 7.80
CA LYS A 298 27.05 6.29 6.41
C LYS A 298 28.20 5.53 5.74
N GLU A 299 28.81 4.58 6.43
CA GLU A 299 29.89 3.78 5.87
C GLU A 299 29.33 2.69 4.97
N CYS A 300 29.85 2.61 3.76
CA CYS A 300 29.42 1.68 2.72
C CYS A 300 30.59 0.86 2.20
N ALA A 301 30.31 -0.38 1.82
CA ALA A 301 31.16 -1.19 0.96
C ALA A 301 30.38 -1.54 -0.31
N ALA A 302 30.97 -1.34 -1.47
CA ALA A 302 30.35 -1.67 -2.73
C ALA A 302 31.21 -2.65 -3.51
N PHE A 303 30.57 -3.66 -4.07
CA PHE A 303 31.19 -4.69 -4.90
C PHE A 303 30.45 -4.77 -6.23
N THR A 304 31.15 -4.76 -7.34
CA THR A 304 30.57 -4.77 -8.67
C THR A 304 31.45 -5.55 -9.65
N CYS A 305 30.86 -6.15 -10.66
CA CYS A 305 31.58 -6.76 -11.79
C CYS A 305 31.78 -5.78 -12.97
N SER A 306 31.35 -4.53 -12.83
CA SER A 306 31.45 -3.50 -13.86
C SER A 306 32.30 -2.31 -13.40
N GLY A 307 33.31 -1.96 -14.17
CA GLY A 307 34.15 -0.76 -13.92
C GLY A 307 33.30 0.52 -13.91
N GLY A 308 32.43 0.70 -14.92
CA GLY A 308 31.49 1.82 -14.97
C GLY A 308 30.52 1.82 -13.77
N GLY A 309 30.08 0.66 -13.31
CA GLY A 309 29.27 0.54 -12.09
C GLY A 309 30.01 1.00 -10.84
N ALA A 310 31.30 0.62 -10.68
CA ALA A 310 32.13 1.07 -9.56
C ALA A 310 32.29 2.61 -9.54
N THR A 311 32.56 3.21 -10.70
CA THR A 311 32.67 4.66 -10.85
C THR A 311 31.38 5.38 -10.52
N MET A 312 30.23 4.91 -11.07
CA MET A 312 28.92 5.51 -10.78
C MET A 312 28.56 5.44 -9.29
N VAL A 313 28.85 4.33 -8.63
CA VAL A 313 28.60 4.18 -7.19
C VAL A 313 29.48 5.13 -6.38
N ALA A 314 30.74 5.31 -6.77
CA ALA A 314 31.65 6.27 -6.12
C ALA A 314 31.13 7.71 -6.27
N ASP A 315 30.80 8.14 -7.50
CA ASP A 315 30.32 9.48 -7.80
C ASP A 315 29.02 9.82 -7.04
N ILE A 316 28.03 8.92 -7.11
CA ILE A 316 26.74 9.11 -6.40
C ILE A 316 26.96 9.08 -4.89
N GLY A 317 27.81 8.18 -4.41
CA GLY A 317 28.12 8.07 -2.99
C GLY A 317 28.75 9.35 -2.43
N GLU A 318 29.68 9.97 -3.16
CA GLU A 318 30.28 11.24 -2.78
C GLU A 318 29.24 12.37 -2.75
N MET A 319 28.37 12.47 -3.76
CA MET A 319 27.26 13.44 -3.79
C MET A 319 26.31 13.28 -2.59
N LEU A 320 26.11 12.06 -2.11
CA LEU A 320 25.25 11.73 -0.96
C LEU A 320 25.98 11.75 0.40
N ASN A 321 27.26 12.15 0.43
CA ASN A 321 28.13 12.09 1.62
C ASN A 321 28.20 10.69 2.25
N LEU A 322 28.18 9.63 1.43
CA LEU A 322 28.47 8.27 1.87
C LEU A 322 29.99 8.10 2.00
N LYS A 323 30.42 7.25 2.92
CA LYS A 323 31.85 7.00 3.16
C LYS A 323 32.21 5.62 2.64
N PHE A 324 33.13 5.56 1.70
CA PHE A 324 33.76 4.32 1.25
C PHE A 324 35.09 4.13 2.00
N SER A 325 35.00 3.52 3.18
CA SER A 325 36.18 3.28 4.02
C SER A 325 37.15 2.30 3.35
N LYS A 326 38.46 2.55 3.51
CA LYS A 326 39.50 1.66 2.98
C LYS A 326 39.39 0.27 3.61
N ILE A 327 39.52 -0.77 2.81
CA ILE A 327 39.53 -2.16 3.29
C ILE A 327 40.75 -2.35 4.19
N PRO A 328 40.60 -2.85 5.43
CA PRO A 328 41.71 -3.12 6.33
C PRO A 328 42.74 -4.09 5.70
N LYS A 329 44.03 -3.84 5.86
CA LYS A 329 45.11 -4.68 5.27
C LYS A 329 44.96 -6.16 5.57
N LYS A 330 44.52 -6.52 6.80
CA LYS A 330 44.28 -7.92 7.19
C LYS A 330 43.19 -8.59 6.35
N ASN A 331 42.20 -7.85 5.90
CA ASN A 331 41.10 -8.37 5.10
C ASN A 331 41.46 -8.46 3.60
N ILE A 332 42.40 -7.65 3.13
CA ILE A 332 42.86 -7.69 1.73
C ILE A 332 43.43 -9.08 1.40
N LYS A 333 44.26 -9.66 2.27
CA LYS A 333 44.80 -11.03 2.07
C LYS A 333 43.70 -12.07 1.99
N ALA A 334 42.70 -12.00 2.86
CA ALA A 334 41.58 -12.94 2.86
C ALA A 334 40.72 -12.76 1.59
N ILE A 335 40.45 -11.54 1.17
CA ILE A 335 39.66 -11.24 -0.04
C ILE A 335 40.42 -11.66 -1.30
N SER A 336 41.74 -11.40 -1.38
CA SER A 336 42.54 -11.75 -2.56
C SER A 336 42.64 -13.25 -2.82
N SER A 337 42.46 -14.11 -1.78
CA SER A 337 42.44 -15.56 -1.99
C SER A 337 41.20 -16.08 -2.72
N PHE A 338 40.14 -15.28 -2.81
CA PHE A 338 38.88 -15.63 -3.49
C PHE A 338 38.70 -14.92 -4.83
N LEU A 339 39.61 -13.98 -5.17
CA LEU A 339 39.47 -13.14 -6.36
C LEU A 339 40.59 -13.44 -7.36
N PRO A 340 40.33 -13.29 -8.66
CA PRO A 340 41.37 -13.40 -9.66
C PRO A 340 42.39 -12.27 -9.54
N ASN A 341 43.63 -12.49 -10.01
CA ASN A 341 44.73 -11.54 -9.91
C ASN A 341 44.47 -10.18 -10.58
N ILE A 342 43.51 -10.11 -11.47
CA ILE A 342 43.09 -8.87 -12.16
C ILE A 342 42.13 -8.02 -11.34
N ALA A 343 41.57 -8.57 -10.24
CA ALA A 343 40.63 -7.82 -9.41
C ALA A 343 41.29 -6.70 -8.63
N THR A 344 40.68 -5.54 -8.63
CA THR A 344 41.15 -4.38 -7.85
C THR A 344 40.45 -4.36 -6.51
N ILE A 345 41.18 -4.74 -5.45
CA ILE A 345 40.66 -4.75 -4.09
C ILE A 345 40.65 -3.34 -3.51
N SER A 346 39.56 -2.64 -3.74
CA SER A 346 39.31 -1.27 -3.27
C SER A 346 37.90 -1.16 -2.73
N ASN A 347 37.46 0.02 -2.36
CA ASN A 347 36.08 0.29 -2.01
C ASN A 347 35.65 1.60 -2.70
N PRO A 348 34.79 1.58 -3.69
CA PRO A 348 34.15 0.41 -4.33
C PRO A 348 35.15 -0.61 -4.92
N CYS A 349 34.76 -1.90 -4.88
CA CYS A 349 35.61 -3.00 -5.37
C CYS A 349 35.11 -3.51 -6.72
N LEU A 350 36.03 -3.68 -7.68
CA LEU A 350 35.76 -4.28 -8.98
C LEU A 350 36.21 -5.73 -8.96
N LEU A 351 35.24 -6.65 -8.97
CA LEU A 351 35.49 -8.08 -8.76
C LEU A 351 35.99 -8.83 -10.00
N TYR A 352 35.61 -8.43 -11.19
CA TYR A 352 35.86 -9.12 -12.49
C TYR A 352 35.39 -10.58 -12.57
N THR A 353 34.80 -11.10 -11.50
CA THR A 353 34.39 -12.50 -11.40
C THR A 353 32.95 -12.62 -11.08
N SER A 354 32.18 -12.67 -12.07
CA SER A 354 30.94 -13.45 -12.09
C SER A 354 31.01 -14.24 -13.38
N PRO A 355 30.74 -15.56 -13.41
CA PRO A 355 30.47 -16.19 -14.67
C PRO A 355 29.41 -15.35 -15.34
N SER A 356 29.76 -14.72 -16.45
CA SER A 356 28.81 -13.98 -17.25
C SER A 356 27.74 -14.97 -17.70
N PRO A 357 26.46 -14.60 -17.73
CA PRO A 357 25.45 -15.43 -18.41
C PRO A 357 25.80 -15.73 -19.87
N ARG A 358 26.93 -15.21 -20.36
CA ARG A 358 27.47 -15.45 -21.71
C ARG A 358 28.65 -16.44 -21.71
N ASP A 359 29.16 -16.83 -20.56
CA ASP A 359 30.18 -17.87 -20.40
C ASP A 359 29.52 -19.19 -20.03
#